data_a4215c40b3b2591834734d1cd21b4f52
#
_entry.id   a4215c40b3b2591834734d1cd21b4f52
#
_cell.length_a   1.000
_cell.length_b   1.000
_cell.length_c   1.000
_cell.angle_alpha   90.00
_cell.angle_beta   90.00
_cell.angle_gamma   90.00
#
_symmetry.space_group_name_H-M   'P 1'
#
loop_
_entity.id
_entity.type
_entity.pdbx_description
1 polymer ?
#
loop_
_entity_poly.entity_id
_entity_poly.type
_entity_poly.pdbx_seq_one_letter_code
_entity_poly.pdbx_strand_id
1 'polypeptide(L)'
;LLILHILFINDKNHLIFLHRMKLIADSGSTKTVWFLIDNNGNLLQKISTDGLNPFYQTEEQVADVIKNQLKPQLSINSIDYIYFYGAGCAFPEKNAIIQSGILMVLQVAGIEINSDLLGAARGICGKEAGIACILGTGSNSCFYQNGLIYKNVPPLGFILGDEGSGAALGKKLIGDYLKKQLPQDVQNSFAQKYKISTAEILDRTYKQAFPN
;
A
#
# COMPACT_ATOMS: atom_id res chain seq x y z
N LEU A 1 0.13 5.87 9.78
CA LEU A 1 0.61 7.06 10.49
C LEU A 1 1.90 7.65 9.91
N LEU A 2 2.63 6.90 9.07
CA LEU A 2 3.93 7.31 8.53
C LEU A 2 3.83 8.27 7.32
N ILE A 3 2.72 8.21 6.57
CA ILE A 3 2.53 8.96 5.31
C ILE A 3 2.16 10.44 5.55
N LEU A 4 1.70 10.79 6.75
CA LEU A 4 1.28 12.17 7.07
C LEU A 4 2.41 13.20 7.05
N HIS A 5 3.67 12.79 7.13
CA HIS A 5 4.84 13.70 7.09
C HIS A 5 5.26 14.13 5.67
N ILE A 6 4.62 13.58 4.64
CA ILE A 6 5.11 13.65 3.24
C ILE A 6 4.87 15.01 2.55
N LEU A 7 3.96 15.85 3.01
CA LEU A 7 3.42 16.93 2.16
C LEU A 7 3.66 18.35 2.62
N PHE A 8 4.69 18.63 3.41
CA PHE A 8 5.19 19.99 3.54
C PHE A 8 6.19 20.35 2.44
N ILE A 9 5.85 20.17 1.17
CA ILE A 9 6.58 20.78 0.07
C ILE A 9 5.93 22.14 -0.22
N ASN A 10 6.63 23.15 0.21
CA ASN A 10 6.37 24.55 0.10
C ASN A 10 6.28 24.97 -1.38
N ASP A 11 5.07 25.10 -1.92
CA ASP A 11 4.85 25.76 -3.20
C ASP A 11 4.62 27.26 -2.92
N LYS A 12 5.70 28.03 -2.99
CA LYS A 12 5.66 29.49 -2.88
C LYS A 12 5.27 30.10 -4.22
N ASN A 13 4.04 29.93 -4.64
CA ASN A 13 3.44 30.80 -5.63
C ASN A 13 2.10 31.31 -5.10
N HIS A 14 2.09 32.54 -4.66
CA HIS A 14 0.92 33.33 -4.33
C HIS A 14 0.02 33.46 -5.55
N LEU A 15 -1.19 32.88 -5.49
CA LEU A 15 -2.42 33.52 -6.03
C LEU A 15 -3.64 32.71 -5.56
N ILE A 16 -4.48 33.38 -4.76
CA ILE A 16 -5.85 33.02 -4.36
C ILE A 16 -5.93 31.78 -3.45
N PHE A 17 -6.15 31.99 -2.15
CA PHE A 17 -6.49 31.02 -1.12
C PHE A 17 -7.87 30.40 -1.38
N LEU A 18 -7.98 29.52 -2.34
CA LEU A 18 -9.00 28.51 -2.34
C LEU A 18 -8.49 27.37 -1.44
N HIS A 19 -9.30 26.90 -0.51
CA HIS A 19 -8.98 25.74 0.32
C HIS A 19 -8.73 24.54 -0.59
N ARG A 20 -7.48 24.24 -0.89
CA ARG A 20 -7.12 23.09 -1.71
C ARG A 20 -7.16 21.84 -0.87
N MET A 21 -8.15 21.00 -1.10
CA MET A 21 -8.28 19.71 -0.45
C MET A 21 -7.46 18.66 -1.19
N LYS A 22 -6.64 17.93 -0.45
CA LYS A 22 -5.80 16.85 -1.00
C LYS A 22 -6.26 15.52 -0.45
N LEU A 23 -6.32 14.54 -1.31
CA LEU A 23 -6.58 13.16 -0.95
C LEU A 23 -5.32 12.33 -1.16
N ILE A 24 -4.85 11.66 -0.10
CA ILE A 24 -3.68 10.82 -0.13
C ILE A 24 -4.12 9.39 0.07
N ALA A 25 -3.70 8.49 -0.81
CA ALA A 25 -3.96 7.06 -0.70
C ALA A 25 -2.70 6.26 -0.43
N ASP A 26 -2.80 5.32 0.51
CA ASP A 26 -1.87 4.23 0.74
C ASP A 26 -2.59 2.92 0.43
N SER A 27 -2.21 2.27 -0.67
CA SER A 27 -2.93 1.14 -1.24
C SER A 27 -2.08 -0.12 -1.31
N GLY A 28 -2.46 -1.10 -0.50
CA GLY A 28 -2.04 -2.48 -0.68
C GLY A 28 -3.04 -3.27 -1.54
N SER A 29 -2.74 -4.55 -1.79
CA SER A 29 -3.63 -5.43 -2.58
C SER A 29 -4.95 -5.74 -1.88
N THR A 30 -5.01 -5.66 -0.54
CA THR A 30 -6.21 -6.02 0.25
C THR A 30 -7.00 -4.80 0.70
N LYS A 31 -6.33 -3.68 0.92
CA LYS A 31 -6.93 -2.49 1.53
C LYS A 31 -6.25 -1.23 1.03
N THR A 32 -7.04 -0.18 0.80
CA THR A 32 -6.57 1.19 0.59
C THR A 32 -7.03 2.07 1.74
N VAL A 33 -6.11 2.88 2.27
CA VAL A 33 -6.42 3.90 3.27
C VAL A 33 -6.27 5.27 2.64
N TRP A 34 -7.33 6.07 2.73
CA TRP A 34 -7.41 7.41 2.18
C TRP A 34 -7.38 8.44 3.31
N PHE A 35 -6.58 9.47 3.13
CA PHE A 35 -6.44 10.59 4.06
C PHE A 35 -6.83 11.88 3.33
N LEU A 36 -7.94 12.50 3.77
CA LEU A 36 -8.33 13.83 3.32
C LEU A 36 -7.64 14.85 4.19
N ILE A 37 -6.89 15.76 3.59
CA ILE A 37 -6.14 16.80 4.28
C ILE A 37 -6.43 18.18 3.70
N ASP A 38 -6.36 19.20 4.56
CA ASP A 38 -6.44 20.60 4.15
C ASP A 38 -5.07 21.16 3.69
N ASN A 39 -5.04 22.44 3.30
CA ASN A 39 -3.81 23.11 2.88
C ASN A 39 -2.74 23.22 3.96
N ASN A 40 -3.15 23.21 5.23
CA ASN A 40 -2.24 23.30 6.36
C ASN A 40 -1.66 21.92 6.75
N GLY A 41 -2.10 20.85 6.05
CA GLY A 41 -1.71 19.48 6.35
C GLY A 41 -2.52 18.84 7.49
N ASN A 42 -3.59 19.47 7.94
CA ASN A 42 -4.44 18.88 8.97
C ASN A 42 -5.26 17.73 8.38
N LEU A 43 -5.27 16.60 9.07
CA LEU A 43 -6.11 15.47 8.72
C LEU A 43 -7.57 15.79 9.04
N LEU A 44 -8.41 15.85 8.01
CA LEU A 44 -9.84 16.07 8.11
C LEU A 44 -10.63 14.78 8.22
N GLN A 45 -10.24 13.76 7.42
CA GLN A 45 -10.95 12.50 7.35
C GLN A 45 -10.00 11.35 7.00
N LYS A 46 -10.28 10.15 7.54
CA LYS A 46 -9.65 8.90 7.18
C LYS A 46 -10.71 7.92 6.73
N ILE A 47 -10.56 7.36 5.52
CA ILE A 47 -11.48 6.41 4.92
C ILE A 47 -10.73 5.13 4.59
N SER A 48 -11.41 4.00 4.60
CA SER A 48 -10.86 2.71 4.17
C SER A 48 -11.74 2.11 3.10
N THR A 49 -11.10 1.58 2.05
CA THR A 49 -11.77 0.85 0.96
C THR A 49 -11.03 -0.46 0.70
N ASP A 50 -11.56 -1.27 -0.19
CA ASP A 50 -10.84 -2.41 -0.74
C ASP A 50 -9.54 -1.95 -1.40
N GLY A 51 -8.55 -2.85 -1.47
CA GLY A 51 -7.27 -2.59 -2.08
C GLY A 51 -7.37 -2.33 -3.57
N LEU A 52 -6.51 -1.45 -4.06
CA LEU A 52 -6.40 -1.12 -5.47
C LEU A 52 -5.02 -1.51 -5.98
N ASN A 53 -4.98 -2.59 -6.77
CA ASN A 53 -3.74 -3.08 -7.35
C ASN A 53 -3.93 -3.34 -8.86
N PRO A 54 -3.22 -2.58 -9.73
CA PRO A 54 -3.42 -2.63 -11.19
C PRO A 54 -2.92 -3.92 -11.85
N PHE A 55 -2.31 -4.84 -11.10
CA PHE A 55 -1.99 -6.18 -11.61
C PHE A 55 -3.21 -7.12 -11.62
N TYR A 56 -4.21 -6.83 -10.78
CA TYR A 56 -5.37 -7.70 -10.58
C TYR A 56 -6.71 -7.05 -10.95
N GLN A 57 -6.71 -5.75 -11.27
CA GLN A 57 -7.94 -4.98 -11.49
C GLN A 57 -7.87 -4.21 -12.80
N THR A 58 -9.04 -4.04 -13.44
CA THR A 58 -9.25 -3.15 -14.58
C THR A 58 -9.61 -1.74 -14.11
N GLU A 59 -9.64 -0.79 -15.04
CA GLU A 59 -10.06 0.60 -14.79
C GLU A 59 -11.50 0.67 -14.23
N GLU A 60 -12.42 -0.15 -14.78
CA GLU A 60 -13.81 -0.22 -14.35
C GLU A 60 -13.93 -0.76 -12.92
N GLN A 61 -13.14 -1.78 -12.56
CA GLN A 61 -13.12 -2.33 -11.21
C GLN A 61 -12.57 -1.32 -10.20
N VAL A 62 -11.54 -0.57 -10.57
CA VAL A 62 -11.05 0.55 -9.76
C VAL A 62 -12.15 1.62 -9.61
N ALA A 63 -12.81 2.00 -10.71
CA ALA A 63 -13.91 2.98 -10.68
C ALA A 63 -15.06 2.53 -9.78
N ASP A 64 -15.40 1.24 -9.79
CA ASP A 64 -16.44 0.67 -8.92
C ASP A 64 -16.11 0.81 -7.43
N VAL A 65 -14.86 0.55 -7.03
CA VAL A 65 -14.42 0.76 -5.64
C VAL A 65 -14.50 2.25 -5.27
N ILE A 66 -14.02 3.13 -6.14
CA ILE A 66 -14.09 4.58 -5.89
C ILE A 66 -15.55 5.06 -5.77
N LYS A 67 -16.43 4.62 -6.68
CA LYS A 67 -17.83 5.01 -6.72
C LYS A 67 -18.61 4.51 -5.52
N ASN A 68 -18.42 3.24 -5.16
CA ASN A 68 -19.27 2.57 -4.19
C ASN A 68 -18.74 2.62 -2.76
N GLN A 69 -17.42 2.77 -2.58
CA GLN A 69 -16.80 2.72 -1.26
C GLN A 69 -16.16 4.05 -0.84
N LEU A 70 -15.47 4.76 -1.73
CA LEU A 70 -14.81 6.02 -1.37
C LEU A 70 -15.76 7.21 -1.42
N LYS A 71 -16.35 7.45 -2.60
CA LYS A 71 -17.18 8.66 -2.84
C LYS A 71 -18.31 8.87 -1.84
N PRO A 72 -19.07 7.83 -1.43
CA PRO A 72 -20.16 8.01 -0.47
C PRO A 72 -19.70 8.40 0.95
N GLN A 73 -18.45 8.14 1.29
CA GLN A 73 -17.88 8.45 2.60
C GLN A 73 -17.18 9.81 2.65
N LEU A 74 -16.91 10.44 1.51
CA LEU A 74 -16.24 11.74 1.47
C LEU A 74 -17.15 12.82 2.06
N SER A 75 -16.63 13.55 3.04
CA SER A 75 -17.33 14.66 3.70
C SER A 75 -17.36 15.95 2.90
N ILE A 76 -16.72 15.97 1.71
CA ILE A 76 -16.60 17.13 0.82
C ILE A 76 -16.91 16.75 -0.62
N ASN A 77 -17.36 17.73 -1.40
CA ASN A 77 -17.73 17.55 -2.81
C ASN A 77 -16.61 17.88 -3.79
N SER A 78 -15.51 18.48 -3.34
CA SER A 78 -14.43 18.92 -4.21
C SER A 78 -13.08 18.51 -3.61
N ILE A 79 -12.30 17.79 -4.40
CA ILE A 79 -10.91 17.44 -4.12
C ILE A 79 -10.07 18.06 -5.21
N ASP A 80 -9.04 18.80 -4.85
CA ASP A 80 -8.20 19.48 -5.83
C ASP A 80 -7.11 18.57 -6.37
N TYR A 81 -6.50 17.76 -5.49
CA TYR A 81 -5.38 16.92 -5.87
C TYR A 81 -5.39 15.57 -5.19
N ILE A 82 -5.02 14.53 -5.95
CA ILE A 82 -4.89 13.17 -5.43
C ILE A 82 -3.44 12.71 -5.52
N TYR A 83 -2.89 12.22 -4.41
CA TYR A 83 -1.62 11.50 -4.35
C TYR A 83 -1.92 10.04 -4.00
N PHE A 84 -1.71 9.16 -4.96
CA PHE A 84 -1.94 7.74 -4.79
C PHE A 84 -0.60 6.99 -4.76
N TYR A 85 -0.38 6.25 -3.69
CA TYR A 85 0.77 5.38 -3.51
C TYR A 85 0.28 3.94 -3.38
N GLY A 86 0.58 3.10 -4.38
CA GLY A 86 0.01 1.77 -4.44
C GLY A 86 0.99 0.65 -4.77
N ALA A 87 0.74 -0.51 -4.16
CA ALA A 87 1.37 -1.74 -4.60
C ALA A 87 1.06 -1.99 -6.08
N GLY A 88 2.08 -2.34 -6.86
CA GLY A 88 1.96 -2.54 -8.30
C GLY A 88 2.03 -1.26 -9.16
N CYS A 89 2.08 -0.07 -8.56
CA CYS A 89 2.15 1.21 -9.27
C CYS A 89 3.61 1.65 -9.55
N ALA A 90 4.40 0.76 -10.13
CA ALA A 90 5.80 1.02 -10.48
C ALA A 90 6.03 1.31 -11.97
N PHE A 91 5.02 1.07 -12.82
CA PHE A 91 5.12 1.18 -14.26
C PHE A 91 4.04 2.12 -14.82
N PRO A 92 4.36 2.97 -15.83
CA PRO A 92 3.43 3.94 -16.37
C PRO A 92 2.08 3.34 -16.84
N GLU A 93 2.13 2.18 -17.50
CA GLU A 93 0.94 1.48 -17.99
C GLU A 93 0.05 0.96 -16.86
N LYS A 94 0.63 0.59 -15.72
CA LYS A 94 -0.11 0.18 -14.52
C LYS A 94 -0.68 1.39 -13.78
N ASN A 95 0.09 2.46 -13.73
CA ASN A 95 -0.38 3.72 -13.13
C ASN A 95 -1.59 4.29 -13.89
N ALA A 96 -1.62 4.15 -15.23
CA ALA A 96 -2.72 4.59 -16.06
C ALA A 96 -4.05 3.91 -15.68
N ILE A 97 -4.05 2.61 -15.33
CA ILE A 97 -5.25 1.89 -14.90
C ILE A 97 -5.85 2.53 -13.64
N ILE A 98 -5.02 2.79 -12.63
CA ILE A 98 -5.48 3.44 -11.39
C ILE A 98 -5.97 4.86 -11.67
N GLN A 99 -5.19 5.62 -12.44
CA GLN A 99 -5.53 6.99 -12.79
C GLN A 99 -6.87 7.07 -13.54
N SER A 100 -7.06 6.29 -14.58
CA SER A 100 -8.29 6.25 -15.36
C SER A 100 -9.48 5.88 -14.48
N GLY A 101 -9.37 4.81 -13.70
CA GLY A 101 -10.45 4.36 -12.82
C GLY A 101 -10.85 5.42 -11.78
N ILE A 102 -9.90 6.15 -11.19
CA ILE A 102 -10.20 7.25 -10.27
C ILE A 102 -10.90 8.40 -11.01
N LEU A 103 -10.38 8.81 -12.17
CA LEU A 103 -10.91 9.95 -12.94
C LEU A 103 -12.25 9.68 -13.59
N MET A 104 -12.68 8.42 -13.76
CA MET A 104 -14.05 8.08 -14.17
C MET A 104 -15.09 8.55 -13.14
N VAL A 105 -14.71 8.71 -11.88
CA VAL A 105 -15.65 8.97 -10.76
C VAL A 105 -15.42 10.31 -10.08
N LEU A 106 -14.17 10.73 -9.95
CA LEU A 106 -13.77 11.96 -9.27
C LEU A 106 -13.20 12.96 -10.27
N GLN A 107 -13.67 14.21 -10.17
CA GLN A 107 -13.11 15.33 -10.91
C GLN A 107 -12.09 16.04 -10.02
N VAL A 108 -10.83 16.12 -10.44
CA VAL A 108 -9.73 16.73 -9.69
C VAL A 108 -8.87 17.57 -10.62
N ALA A 109 -8.19 18.58 -10.07
CA ALA A 109 -7.28 19.43 -10.84
C ALA A 109 -5.97 18.73 -11.16
N GLY A 110 -5.58 17.74 -10.34
CA GLY A 110 -4.38 16.96 -10.57
C GLY A 110 -4.38 15.63 -9.82
N ILE A 111 -3.63 14.68 -10.37
CA ILE A 111 -3.44 13.35 -9.77
C ILE A 111 -2.03 12.86 -10.03
N GLU A 112 -1.41 12.29 -9.00
CA GLU A 112 -0.10 11.66 -9.07
C GLU A 112 -0.22 10.21 -8.57
N ILE A 113 0.19 9.24 -9.39
CA ILE A 113 0.18 7.82 -9.06
C ILE A 113 1.62 7.33 -8.97
N ASN A 114 1.99 6.76 -7.85
CA ASN A 114 3.32 6.22 -7.59
C ASN A 114 3.27 4.89 -6.84
N SER A 115 4.42 4.22 -6.76
CA SER A 115 4.57 3.02 -5.95
C SER A 115 4.44 3.33 -4.45
N ASP A 116 3.93 2.36 -3.70
CA ASP A 116 3.91 2.34 -2.24
C ASP A 116 5.31 2.56 -1.64
N LEU A 117 6.35 2.01 -2.28
CA LEU A 117 7.74 2.20 -1.88
C LEU A 117 8.19 3.67 -1.95
N LEU A 118 7.78 4.41 -2.99
CA LEU A 118 8.08 5.85 -3.07
C LEU A 118 7.31 6.62 -1.99
N GLY A 119 6.06 6.22 -1.71
CA GLY A 119 5.28 6.77 -0.61
C GLY A 119 5.98 6.58 0.73
N ALA A 120 6.43 5.34 1.03
CA ALA A 120 7.18 5.04 2.24
C ALA A 120 8.49 5.83 2.32
N ALA A 121 9.24 5.91 1.23
CA ALA A 121 10.51 6.65 1.17
C ALA A 121 10.30 8.14 1.44
N ARG A 122 9.33 8.77 0.80
CA ARG A 122 8.96 10.18 1.05
C ARG A 122 8.55 10.40 2.51
N GLY A 123 7.77 9.45 3.10
CA GLY A 123 7.31 9.54 4.48
C GLY A 123 8.41 9.40 5.53
N ILE A 124 9.37 8.55 5.29
CA ILE A 124 10.47 8.27 6.24
C ILE A 124 11.61 9.26 6.08
N CYS A 125 12.03 9.51 4.83
CA CYS A 125 13.23 10.31 4.55
C CYS A 125 12.91 11.80 4.34
N GLY A 126 11.68 12.17 4.00
CA GLY A 126 11.31 13.56 3.73
C GLY A 126 12.13 14.14 2.58
N LYS A 127 13.04 15.07 2.88
CA LYS A 127 13.98 15.67 1.92
C LYS A 127 15.39 15.08 1.98
N GLU A 128 15.66 14.27 2.98
CA GLU A 128 16.98 13.68 3.21
C GLU A 128 17.17 12.43 2.36
N ALA A 129 18.43 12.09 2.05
CA ALA A 129 18.76 10.81 1.47
C ALA A 129 18.65 9.72 2.54
N GLY A 130 18.14 8.53 2.14
CA GLY A 130 17.98 7.44 3.11
C GLY A 130 17.59 6.12 2.46
N ILE A 131 17.50 5.09 3.32
CA ILE A 131 17.00 3.78 2.93
C ILE A 131 15.59 3.63 3.50
N ALA A 132 14.65 3.31 2.62
CA ALA A 132 13.28 2.98 3.01
C ALA A 132 13.02 1.50 2.76
N CYS A 133 12.35 0.84 3.72
CA CYS A 133 11.94 -0.55 3.62
C CYS A 133 10.45 -0.68 3.92
N ILE A 134 9.76 -1.52 3.15
CA ILE A 134 8.40 -1.95 3.40
C ILE A 134 8.44 -3.40 3.82
N LEU A 135 7.75 -3.72 4.93
CA LEU A 135 7.53 -5.07 5.43
C LEU A 135 6.03 -5.27 5.63
N GLY A 136 5.42 -6.05 4.75
CA GLY A 136 4.00 -6.40 4.74
C GLY A 136 3.81 -7.86 4.38
N THR A 137 2.84 -8.19 3.54
CA THR A 137 2.68 -9.51 2.92
C THR A 137 3.93 -9.86 2.10
N GLY A 138 4.43 -8.93 1.29
CA GLY A 138 5.75 -8.94 0.66
C GLY A 138 6.72 -8.00 1.37
N SER A 139 7.93 -7.85 0.84
CA SER A 139 8.91 -6.85 1.29
C SER A 139 9.51 -6.11 0.11
N ASN A 140 9.96 -4.88 0.34
CA ASN A 140 10.66 -4.10 -0.68
C ASN A 140 11.59 -3.08 0.00
N SER A 141 12.66 -2.67 -0.69
CA SER A 141 13.59 -1.68 -0.15
C SER A 141 14.20 -0.81 -1.24
N CYS A 142 14.52 0.43 -0.90
CA CYS A 142 15.18 1.33 -1.83
C CYS A 142 16.15 2.28 -1.13
N PHE A 143 17.10 2.77 -1.91
CA PHE A 143 17.83 3.99 -1.62
C PHE A 143 17.12 5.17 -2.28
N TYR A 144 16.69 6.12 -1.46
CA TYR A 144 15.97 7.32 -1.84
C TYR A 144 16.87 8.53 -1.73
N GLN A 145 16.84 9.40 -2.73
CA GLN A 145 17.59 10.65 -2.75
C GLN A 145 16.91 11.67 -3.68
N ASN A 146 16.93 12.95 -3.32
CA ASN A 146 16.38 14.05 -4.13
C ASN A 146 14.92 13.84 -4.58
N GLY A 147 14.07 13.28 -3.74
CA GLY A 147 12.65 13.06 -4.05
C GLY A 147 12.36 11.81 -4.88
N LEU A 148 13.37 11.02 -5.26
CA LEU A 148 13.27 9.87 -6.16
C LEU A 148 13.90 8.61 -5.56
N ILE A 149 13.43 7.45 -6.01
CA ILE A 149 14.10 6.18 -5.78
C ILE A 149 15.31 6.11 -6.72
N TYR A 150 16.50 6.13 -6.13
CA TYR A 150 17.77 6.05 -6.86
C TYR A 150 18.21 4.61 -7.14
N LYS A 151 17.99 3.71 -6.16
CA LYS A 151 18.20 2.27 -6.30
C LYS A 151 17.08 1.52 -5.61
N ASN A 152 16.66 0.44 -6.23
CA ASN A 152 15.72 -0.51 -5.66
C ASN A 152 16.31 -1.92 -5.77
N VAL A 153 16.20 -2.71 -4.70
CA VAL A 153 16.48 -4.14 -4.75
C VAL A 153 15.16 -4.81 -5.12
N PRO A 154 15.06 -5.48 -6.28
CA PRO A 154 13.81 -6.10 -6.71
C PRO A 154 13.30 -7.09 -5.65
N PRO A 155 12.02 -7.00 -5.24
CA PRO A 155 11.46 -7.88 -4.19
C PRO A 155 11.27 -9.32 -4.66
N LEU A 156 11.13 -9.56 -5.97
CA LEU A 156 11.00 -10.85 -6.66
C LEU A 156 9.80 -11.70 -6.23
N GLY A 157 8.97 -11.25 -5.28
CA GLY A 157 7.79 -11.96 -4.78
C GLY A 157 8.11 -13.13 -3.84
N PHE A 158 7.08 -13.75 -3.31
CA PHE A 158 7.17 -14.71 -2.19
C PHE A 158 7.90 -16.03 -2.51
N ILE A 159 8.13 -16.34 -3.78
CA ILE A 159 8.86 -17.56 -4.18
C ILE A 159 10.37 -17.29 -4.23
N LEU A 160 10.77 -16.21 -4.89
CA LEU A 160 12.18 -15.92 -5.21
C LEU A 160 12.81 -14.84 -4.31
N GLY A 161 12.00 -14.13 -3.52
CA GLY A 161 12.43 -13.00 -2.70
C GLY A 161 11.48 -12.75 -1.53
N ASP A 162 11.13 -11.47 -1.34
CA ASP A 162 10.30 -10.97 -0.23
C ASP A 162 10.88 -11.32 1.15
N GLU A 163 12.20 -11.26 1.28
CA GLU A 163 12.93 -11.59 2.50
C GLU A 163 12.45 -10.70 3.67
N GLY A 164 12.15 -11.34 4.81
CA GLY A 164 11.65 -10.67 6.00
C GLY A 164 10.16 -10.30 5.95
N SER A 165 9.46 -10.58 4.85
CA SER A 165 8.03 -10.36 4.73
C SER A 165 7.20 -11.30 5.60
N GLY A 166 5.92 -10.96 5.78
CA GLY A 166 4.96 -11.84 6.44
C GLY A 166 4.83 -13.20 5.76
N ALA A 167 4.86 -13.24 4.43
CA ALA A 167 4.82 -14.50 3.66
C ALA A 167 6.09 -15.34 3.88
N ALA A 168 7.27 -14.74 3.84
CA ALA A 168 8.53 -15.42 4.09
C ALA A 168 8.62 -15.97 5.53
N LEU A 169 8.24 -15.16 6.52
CA LEU A 169 8.20 -15.56 7.93
C LEU A 169 7.15 -16.64 8.18
N GLY A 170 5.95 -16.52 7.59
CA GLY A 170 4.88 -17.50 7.71
C GLY A 170 5.27 -18.85 7.11
N LYS A 171 5.87 -18.85 5.91
CA LYS A 171 6.40 -20.06 5.28
C LYS A 171 7.44 -20.76 6.16
N LYS A 172 8.37 -19.99 6.72
CA LYS A 172 9.38 -20.55 7.63
C LYS A 172 8.74 -21.09 8.90
N LEU A 173 7.86 -20.32 9.55
CA LEU A 173 7.17 -20.72 10.77
C LEU A 173 6.40 -22.03 10.58
N ILE A 174 5.61 -22.15 9.52
CA ILE A 174 4.82 -23.35 9.22
C ILE A 174 5.75 -24.55 8.93
N GLY A 175 6.80 -24.33 8.16
CA GLY A 175 7.78 -25.37 7.86
C GLY A 175 8.47 -25.92 9.12
N ASP A 176 8.94 -25.03 9.99
CA ASP A 176 9.60 -25.37 11.24
C ASP A 176 8.60 -26.02 12.23
N TYR A 177 7.34 -25.54 12.28
CA TYR A 177 6.28 -26.14 13.08
C TYR A 177 6.03 -27.60 12.70
N LEU A 178 5.83 -27.87 11.42
CA LEU A 178 5.56 -29.24 10.92
C LEU A 178 6.74 -30.20 11.13
N LYS A 179 7.97 -29.68 11.09
CA LYS A 179 9.20 -30.44 11.34
C LYS A 179 9.57 -30.54 12.82
N LYS A 180 8.77 -29.92 13.72
CA LYS A 180 9.05 -29.86 15.17
C LYS A 180 10.40 -29.22 15.50
N GLN A 181 10.77 -28.19 14.75
CA GLN A 181 12.02 -27.44 14.87
C GLN A 181 11.87 -26.11 15.62
N LEU A 182 10.65 -25.73 15.99
CA LEU A 182 10.39 -24.53 16.78
C LEU A 182 10.77 -24.76 18.26
N PRO A 183 11.15 -23.70 19.00
CA PRO A 183 11.17 -23.74 20.46
C PRO A 183 9.84 -24.26 21.02
N GLN A 184 9.88 -25.01 22.11
CA GLN A 184 8.72 -25.75 22.62
C GLN A 184 7.54 -24.83 23.00
N ASP A 185 7.82 -23.65 23.54
CA ASP A 185 6.82 -22.63 23.87
C ASP A 185 6.11 -22.07 22.65
N VAL A 186 6.84 -21.82 21.55
CA VAL A 186 6.29 -21.35 20.26
C VAL A 186 5.47 -22.48 19.59
N GLN A 187 5.98 -23.72 19.61
CA GLN A 187 5.27 -24.90 19.11
C GLN A 187 3.91 -25.07 19.80
N ASN A 188 3.89 -25.01 21.13
CA ASN A 188 2.66 -25.12 21.92
C ASN A 188 1.71 -23.97 21.65
N SER A 189 2.20 -22.73 21.60
CA SER A 189 1.39 -21.54 21.32
C SER A 189 0.73 -21.61 19.95
N PHE A 190 1.48 -22.05 18.92
CA PHE A 190 0.93 -22.24 17.58
C PHE A 190 -0.18 -23.28 17.57
N ALA A 191 0.06 -24.47 18.16
CA ALA A 191 -0.91 -25.56 18.23
C ALA A 191 -2.19 -25.15 18.96
N GLN A 192 -2.06 -24.41 20.05
CA GLN A 192 -3.20 -23.92 20.83
C GLN A 192 -4.01 -22.89 20.06
N LYS A 193 -3.34 -21.95 19.38
CA LYS A 193 -3.98 -20.85 18.67
C LYS A 193 -4.73 -21.31 17.42
N TYR A 194 -4.11 -22.14 16.61
CA TYR A 194 -4.64 -22.45 15.28
C TYR A 194 -5.44 -23.77 15.24
N LYS A 195 -5.17 -24.72 16.12
CA LYS A 195 -5.89 -26.02 16.22
C LYS A 195 -6.10 -26.68 14.84
N ILE A 196 -5.09 -26.65 14.01
CA ILE A 196 -5.12 -27.07 12.62
C ILE A 196 -4.24 -28.33 12.42
N SER A 197 -4.73 -29.30 11.67
CA SER A 197 -4.00 -30.53 11.37
C SER A 197 -2.95 -30.31 10.27
N THR A 198 -1.94 -31.19 10.22
CA THR A 198 -0.95 -31.22 9.13
C THR A 198 -1.61 -31.32 7.75
N ALA A 199 -2.65 -32.15 7.62
CA ALA A 199 -3.37 -32.34 6.36
C ALA A 199 -4.05 -31.03 5.91
N GLU A 200 -4.69 -30.31 6.82
CA GLU A 200 -5.31 -29.01 6.51
C GLU A 200 -4.28 -27.94 6.16
N ILE A 201 -3.13 -27.92 6.85
CA ILE A 201 -2.04 -26.99 6.50
C ILE A 201 -1.57 -27.24 5.07
N LEU A 202 -1.32 -28.50 4.71
CA LEU A 202 -0.88 -28.85 3.35
C LEU A 202 -1.96 -28.55 2.31
N ASP A 203 -3.22 -28.82 2.62
CA ASP A 203 -4.33 -28.51 1.72
C ASP A 203 -4.45 -27.01 1.46
N ARG A 204 -4.42 -26.18 2.50
CA ARG A 204 -4.44 -24.73 2.37
C ARG A 204 -3.23 -24.17 1.63
N THR A 205 -2.06 -24.80 1.79
CA THR A 205 -0.83 -24.34 1.15
C THR A 205 -0.77 -24.67 -0.34
N TYR A 206 -1.27 -25.85 -0.75
CA TYR A 206 -1.03 -26.38 -2.10
C TYR A 206 -2.27 -26.46 -2.98
N LYS A 207 -3.47 -26.44 -2.41
CA LYS A 207 -4.70 -26.66 -3.19
C LYS A 207 -5.63 -25.46 -3.25
N GLN A 208 -5.47 -24.49 -2.36
CA GLN A 208 -6.31 -23.28 -2.39
C GLN A 208 -5.71 -22.25 -3.33
N ALA A 209 -6.58 -21.51 -4.04
CA ALA A 209 -6.16 -20.33 -4.78
C ALA A 209 -5.69 -19.27 -3.79
N PHE A 210 -4.54 -18.65 -4.04
CA PHE A 210 -3.92 -17.64 -3.18
C PHE A 210 -3.60 -18.12 -1.77
N PRO A 211 -2.60 -18.98 -1.60
CA PRO A 211 -2.21 -19.60 -0.32
C PRO A 211 -1.48 -18.64 0.65
N ASN A 212 -1.71 -17.37 0.59
CA ASN A 212 -1.07 -16.32 1.41
C ASN A 212 -1.72 -16.16 2.78
#